data_36a5acbfad67516c5d832c7764b9544c
#
_entry.id   36a5acbfad67516c5d832c7764b9544c
#
_cell.length_a   1.000
_cell.length_b   1.000
_cell.length_c   1.000
_cell.angle_alpha   90.00
_cell.angle_beta   90.00
_cell.angle_gamma   90.00
#
_symmetry.space_group_name_H-M   'P 1'
#
loop_
_entity.id
_entity.type
_entity.pdbx_description
1 polymer ?
#
loop_
_entity_poly.entity_id
_entity_poly.type
_entity_poly.pdbx_seq_one_letter_code
_entity_poly.pdbx_strand_id
1 'polypeptide(L)'
;MRTKSLVLSITSGLFLTYVLCSNTIYAESQDIGVKITSPTTGQEIPVGELTIFGISTDNSTTDCQGHVDVDDTKPFQKATATGPMIKDDYSTWIFTYTQDYRLIEEGENELTAKISCLYGPVNLSKYHTVNIIGVNKEQQ
;
A
#
# COMPACT_ATOMS: atom_id res chain seq x y z
N MET A 1 -1.33 -76.92 52.98
CA MET A 1 -1.34 -75.46 53.10
C MET A 1 -1.30 -74.89 51.71
N ARG A 2 -2.33 -74.14 51.29
CA ARG A 2 -2.50 -73.60 49.93
C ARG A 2 -1.92 -72.20 49.87
N THR A 3 -0.85 -72.04 49.12
CA THR A 3 -0.34 -70.73 48.76
C THR A 3 -1.11 -70.17 47.55
N LYS A 4 -1.81 -69.12 47.71
CA LYS A 4 -2.49 -68.39 46.63
C LYS A 4 -1.49 -67.46 45.97
N SER A 5 -1.19 -67.74 44.68
CA SER A 5 -0.40 -66.85 43.87
C SER A 5 -1.26 -65.71 43.35
N LEU A 6 -0.88 -64.48 43.68
CA LEU A 6 -1.53 -63.24 43.20
C LEU A 6 -0.88 -62.85 41.88
N VAL A 7 -1.65 -62.94 40.79
CA VAL A 7 -1.17 -62.44 39.48
C VAL A 7 -1.55 -60.97 39.39
N LEU A 8 -0.52 -60.13 39.42
CA LEU A 8 -0.66 -58.69 39.19
C LEU A 8 -0.64 -58.41 37.68
N SER A 9 -1.78 -58.08 37.13
CA SER A 9 -1.91 -57.68 35.74
C SER A 9 -1.57 -56.20 35.57
N ILE A 10 -0.43 -55.90 34.95
CA ILE A 10 -0.02 -54.53 34.62
C ILE A 10 -0.56 -54.24 33.23
N THR A 11 -1.65 -53.49 33.18
CA THR A 11 -2.16 -52.93 31.94
C THR A 11 -1.36 -51.67 31.64
N SER A 12 -0.43 -51.82 30.66
CA SER A 12 0.32 -50.70 30.11
C SER A 12 -0.60 -49.87 29.23
N GLY A 13 -1.09 -48.74 29.77
CA GLY A 13 -1.84 -47.77 29.03
C GLY A 13 -0.91 -46.95 28.14
N LEU A 14 -0.98 -47.18 26.84
CA LEU A 14 -0.30 -46.36 25.84
C LEU A 14 -1.04 -45.01 25.71
N PHE A 15 -0.56 -43.97 26.42
CA PHE A 15 -1.03 -42.60 26.18
C PHE A 15 -0.42 -42.08 24.87
N LEU A 16 -1.23 -42.13 23.81
CA LEU A 16 -0.89 -41.45 22.56
C LEU A 16 -1.16 -39.94 22.75
N THR A 17 -0.14 -39.20 23.12
CA THR A 17 -0.20 -37.73 23.14
C THR A 17 -0.20 -37.22 21.70
N TYR A 18 -1.38 -36.89 21.18
CA TYR A 18 -1.51 -36.10 19.96
C TYR A 18 -1.00 -34.69 20.22
N VAL A 19 0.22 -34.39 19.82
CA VAL A 19 0.72 -33.02 19.70
C VAL A 19 0.02 -32.41 18.49
N LEU A 20 -1.04 -31.66 18.72
CA LEU A 20 -1.64 -30.76 17.73
C LEU A 20 -0.62 -29.63 17.48
N CYS A 21 0.20 -29.78 16.45
CA CYS A 21 0.95 -28.68 15.91
C CYS A 21 -0.06 -27.69 15.30
N SER A 22 -0.52 -26.74 16.10
CA SER A 22 -1.21 -25.58 15.60
C SER A 22 -0.23 -24.76 14.79
N ASN A 23 -0.22 -24.99 13.46
CA ASN A 23 0.43 -24.07 12.55
C ASN A 23 -0.36 -22.76 12.59
N THR A 24 0.00 -21.88 13.49
CA THR A 24 -0.41 -20.48 13.41
C THR A 24 0.25 -19.91 12.15
N ILE A 25 -0.54 -19.87 11.07
CA ILE A 25 -0.16 -19.11 9.89
C ILE A 25 -0.24 -17.64 10.33
N TYR A 26 0.91 -17.06 10.67
CA TYR A 26 1.03 -15.62 10.77
C TYR A 26 0.83 -15.12 9.35
N ALA A 27 -0.35 -14.57 9.05
CA ALA A 27 -0.54 -13.76 7.88
C ALA A 27 0.40 -12.55 8.07
N GLU A 28 1.51 -12.55 7.35
CA GLU A 28 2.41 -11.41 7.27
C GLU A 28 1.55 -10.24 6.75
N SER A 29 1.32 -9.24 7.61
CA SER A 29 0.56 -8.07 7.20
C SER A 29 1.43 -7.33 6.19
N GLN A 30 1.09 -7.45 4.93
CA GLN A 30 1.74 -6.72 3.86
C GLN A 30 1.44 -5.24 4.06
N ASP A 31 2.44 -4.51 4.54
CA ASP A 31 2.32 -3.07 4.78
C ASP A 31 2.48 -2.34 3.44
N ILE A 32 1.34 -1.97 2.85
CA ILE A 32 1.33 -1.14 1.64
C ILE A 32 1.24 0.33 2.00
N GLY A 33 1.95 1.17 1.25
CA GLY A 33 1.95 2.61 1.45
C GLY A 33 2.27 3.36 0.16
N VAL A 34 1.81 4.59 0.12
CA VAL A 34 2.11 5.56 -0.94
C VAL A 34 2.37 6.92 -0.30
N LYS A 35 3.24 7.72 -0.90
CA LYS A 35 3.54 9.06 -0.44
C LYS A 35 3.85 9.97 -1.62
N ILE A 36 3.23 11.15 -1.67
CA ILE A 36 3.66 12.27 -2.50
C ILE A 36 4.89 12.87 -1.82
N THR A 37 6.00 12.95 -2.52
CA THR A 37 7.27 13.48 -1.99
C THR A 37 7.50 14.93 -2.43
N SER A 38 6.89 15.32 -3.55
CA SER A 38 6.90 16.69 -4.06
C SER A 38 5.63 16.94 -4.88
N PRO A 39 4.93 18.05 -4.63
CA PRO A 39 5.18 19.08 -3.62
C PRO A 39 4.90 18.61 -2.20
N THR A 40 5.23 19.45 -1.21
CA THR A 40 4.90 19.22 0.21
C THR A 40 3.67 20.01 0.61
N THR A 41 3.01 19.59 1.69
CA THR A 41 1.84 20.29 2.23
C THR A 41 2.16 21.77 2.54
N GLY A 42 1.26 22.65 2.12
CA GLY A 42 1.38 24.11 2.31
C GLY A 42 2.34 24.79 1.33
N GLN A 43 2.93 24.06 0.39
CA GLN A 43 3.82 24.65 -0.60
C GLN A 43 3.02 25.52 -1.59
N GLU A 44 3.54 26.73 -1.86
CA GLU A 44 3.04 27.59 -2.92
C GLU A 44 3.54 27.12 -4.29
N ILE A 45 2.62 26.93 -5.22
CA ILE A 45 2.86 26.41 -6.57
C ILE A 45 2.22 27.36 -7.57
N PRO A 46 2.89 27.73 -8.67
CA PRO A 46 2.24 28.45 -9.74
C PRO A 46 1.02 27.72 -10.26
N VAL A 47 -0.08 28.44 -10.52
CA VAL A 47 -1.25 27.89 -11.21
C VAL A 47 -0.87 27.33 -12.58
N GLY A 48 -1.58 26.32 -13.04
CA GLY A 48 -1.35 25.68 -14.32
C GLY A 48 -0.88 24.24 -14.20
N GLU A 49 -0.02 23.80 -15.09
CA GLU A 49 0.53 22.45 -15.08
C GLU A 49 1.44 22.21 -13.89
N LEU A 50 1.32 21.03 -13.28
CA LEU A 50 2.15 20.62 -12.15
C LEU A 50 2.58 19.18 -12.32
N THR A 51 3.88 18.93 -12.22
CA THR A 51 4.42 17.58 -12.09
C THR A 51 4.64 17.25 -10.63
N ILE A 52 4.10 16.12 -10.19
CA ILE A 52 4.28 15.59 -8.84
C ILE A 52 5.10 14.31 -8.86
N PHE A 53 5.77 14.05 -7.76
CA PHE A 53 6.62 12.89 -7.55
C PHE A 53 6.19 12.15 -6.30
N GLY A 54 6.35 10.83 -6.32
CA GLY A 54 6.05 10.05 -5.14
C GLY A 54 6.80 8.73 -5.08
N ILE A 55 6.61 8.08 -3.96
CA ILE A 55 7.14 6.74 -3.66
C ILE A 55 6.02 5.84 -3.17
N SER A 56 6.23 4.55 -3.26
CA SER A 56 5.36 3.55 -2.63
C SER A 56 6.15 2.34 -2.15
N THR A 57 5.47 1.43 -1.48
CA THR A 57 6.03 0.14 -1.04
C THR A 57 6.03 -0.93 -2.13
N ASP A 58 5.71 -0.55 -3.37
CA ASP A 58 5.80 -1.47 -4.50
C ASP A 58 7.22 -2.00 -4.71
N ASN A 59 7.33 -3.23 -5.15
CA ASN A 59 8.61 -3.89 -5.43
C ASN A 59 8.42 -5.04 -6.44
N SER A 60 9.49 -5.75 -6.76
CA SER A 60 9.50 -6.82 -7.76
C SER A 60 8.58 -8.01 -7.47
N THR A 61 8.05 -8.12 -6.24
CA THR A 61 7.19 -9.25 -5.81
C THR A 61 5.72 -8.84 -5.65
N THR A 62 5.42 -7.56 -5.80
CA THR A 62 4.08 -7.00 -5.68
C THR A 62 3.53 -6.59 -7.05
N ASP A 63 2.21 -6.66 -7.21
CA ASP A 63 1.50 -6.17 -8.39
C ASP A 63 0.68 -4.95 -7.96
N CYS A 64 1.29 -3.78 -8.07
CA CYS A 64 0.71 -2.53 -7.65
C CYS A 64 0.44 -1.59 -8.82
N GLN A 65 -0.52 -0.68 -8.65
CA GLN A 65 -0.82 0.40 -9.58
C GLN A 65 -0.98 1.71 -8.83
N GLY A 66 -0.28 2.74 -9.30
CA GLY A 66 -0.36 4.09 -8.77
C GLY A 66 -1.37 4.94 -9.56
N HIS A 67 -2.19 5.66 -8.83
CA HIS A 67 -3.16 6.61 -9.41
C HIS A 67 -3.16 7.89 -8.58
N VAL A 68 -3.60 8.97 -9.22
CA VAL A 68 -3.69 10.28 -8.60
C VAL A 68 -5.00 10.97 -8.94
N ASP A 69 -5.43 11.90 -8.10
CA ASP A 69 -6.43 12.90 -8.45
C ASP A 69 -6.05 14.28 -7.87
N VAL A 70 -6.83 15.29 -8.20
CA VAL A 70 -6.80 16.63 -7.61
C VAL A 70 -8.24 17.05 -7.32
N ASP A 71 -8.47 17.57 -6.11
CA ASP A 71 -9.76 18.06 -5.62
C ASP A 71 -10.91 17.07 -5.89
N ASP A 72 -10.69 15.79 -5.56
CA ASP A 72 -11.66 14.71 -5.80
C ASP A 72 -12.15 14.56 -7.25
N THR A 73 -11.39 15.06 -8.23
CA THR A 73 -11.74 14.97 -9.64
C THR A 73 -11.64 13.51 -10.12
N LYS A 74 -12.75 12.93 -10.53
CA LYS A 74 -12.83 11.53 -10.98
C LYS A 74 -12.94 11.45 -12.52
N PRO A 75 -12.43 10.37 -13.12
CA PRO A 75 -11.74 9.24 -12.48
C PRO A 75 -10.31 9.58 -12.06
N PHE A 76 -9.77 8.80 -11.09
CA PHE A 76 -8.33 8.81 -10.81
C PHE A 76 -7.53 8.57 -12.08
N GLN A 77 -6.44 9.31 -12.25
CA GLN A 77 -5.54 9.15 -13.37
C GLN A 77 -4.38 8.22 -13.02
N LYS A 78 -3.98 7.37 -13.95
CA LYS A 78 -2.85 6.46 -13.77
C LYS A 78 -1.54 7.26 -13.74
N ALA A 79 -0.76 7.10 -12.68
CA ALA A 79 0.59 7.63 -12.60
C ALA A 79 1.56 6.79 -13.47
N THR A 80 2.70 7.34 -13.79
CA THR A 80 3.77 6.65 -14.50
C THR A 80 4.74 6.06 -13.49
N ALA A 81 4.96 4.76 -13.54
CA ALA A 81 5.98 4.06 -12.75
C ALA A 81 7.37 4.47 -13.24
N THR A 82 8.27 4.78 -12.30
CA THR A 82 9.66 5.19 -12.59
C THR A 82 10.68 4.41 -11.76
N GLY A 83 10.26 3.35 -11.08
CA GLY A 83 11.13 2.48 -10.31
C GLY A 83 12.16 1.75 -11.16
N PRO A 84 13.24 1.22 -10.55
CA PRO A 84 14.37 0.63 -11.25
C PRO A 84 14.05 -0.70 -11.95
N MET A 85 12.95 -1.35 -11.62
CA MET A 85 12.52 -2.64 -12.18
C MET A 85 11.70 -2.49 -13.47
N ILE A 86 12.11 -1.64 -14.37
CA ILE A 86 11.74 -1.45 -15.78
C ILE A 86 10.25 -1.32 -16.12
N LYS A 87 9.32 -2.11 -15.59
CA LYS A 87 7.91 -2.06 -15.97
C LYS A 87 7.01 -2.18 -14.77
N ASP A 88 6.09 -1.22 -14.66
CA ASP A 88 5.05 -1.19 -13.62
C ASP A 88 5.61 -1.21 -12.17
N ASP A 89 6.85 -0.76 -11.97
CA ASP A 89 7.47 -0.58 -10.66
C ASP A 89 7.15 0.81 -10.12
N TYR A 90 6.14 0.88 -9.24
CA TYR A 90 5.69 2.10 -8.57
C TYR A 90 6.46 2.41 -7.29
N SER A 91 7.60 1.75 -7.01
CA SER A 91 8.45 2.14 -5.87
C SER A 91 8.82 3.62 -5.94
N THR A 92 8.98 4.15 -7.15
CA THR A 92 8.93 5.59 -7.46
C THR A 92 7.96 5.83 -8.61
N TRP A 93 7.32 6.98 -8.62
CA TRP A 93 6.34 7.33 -9.65
C TRP A 93 6.25 8.84 -9.85
N ILE A 94 5.70 9.23 -11.00
CA ILE A 94 5.51 10.61 -11.44
C ILE A 94 4.14 10.78 -12.08
N PHE A 95 3.55 11.97 -11.94
CA PHE A 95 2.37 12.38 -12.68
C PHE A 95 2.40 13.88 -12.98
N THR A 96 1.89 14.27 -14.14
CA THR A 96 1.75 15.69 -14.51
C THR A 96 0.27 16.02 -14.69
N TYR A 97 -0.23 16.93 -13.87
CA TYR A 97 -1.55 17.54 -14.07
C TYR A 97 -1.49 18.50 -15.25
N THR A 98 -2.37 18.28 -16.22
CA THR A 98 -2.45 19.05 -17.46
C THR A 98 -3.89 19.47 -17.74
N GLN A 99 -4.08 20.31 -18.75
CA GLN A 99 -5.41 20.73 -19.19
C GLN A 99 -6.32 19.55 -19.60
N ASP A 100 -5.74 18.44 -20.06
CA ASP A 100 -6.52 17.26 -20.46
C ASP A 100 -7.20 16.56 -19.29
N TYR A 101 -6.69 16.79 -18.06
CA TYR A 101 -7.32 16.28 -16.85
C TYR A 101 -7.82 17.41 -15.95
N ARG A 102 -6.91 18.09 -15.28
CA ARG A 102 -7.18 19.28 -14.46
C ARG A 102 -5.88 20.02 -14.17
N LEU A 103 -5.91 21.34 -14.30
CA LEU A 103 -4.81 22.22 -13.89
C LEU A 103 -4.92 22.55 -12.41
N ILE A 104 -3.81 22.96 -11.81
CA ILE A 104 -3.79 23.60 -10.50
C ILE A 104 -4.42 24.96 -10.60
N GLU A 105 -5.41 25.22 -9.75
CA GLU A 105 -6.15 26.47 -9.69
C GLU A 105 -5.58 27.40 -8.60
N GLU A 106 -5.99 28.66 -8.61
CA GLU A 106 -5.64 29.62 -7.57
C GLU A 106 -6.30 29.23 -6.24
N GLY A 107 -5.54 29.31 -5.14
CA GLY A 107 -6.00 28.91 -3.82
C GLY A 107 -5.60 27.47 -3.45
N GLU A 108 -6.34 26.88 -2.52
CA GLU A 108 -6.04 25.52 -2.03
C GLU A 108 -6.43 24.46 -3.07
N ASN A 109 -5.51 23.53 -3.31
CA ASN A 109 -5.73 22.33 -4.13
C ASN A 109 -5.31 21.10 -3.32
N GLU A 110 -6.17 20.08 -3.30
CA GLU A 110 -5.91 18.81 -2.64
C GLU A 110 -5.40 17.79 -3.65
N LEU A 111 -4.17 17.33 -3.49
CA LEU A 111 -3.57 16.30 -4.33
C LEU A 111 -3.61 14.97 -3.61
N THR A 112 -4.26 13.96 -4.18
CA THR A 112 -4.33 12.64 -3.60
C THR A 112 -3.66 11.60 -4.49
N ALA A 113 -2.75 10.82 -3.91
CA ALA A 113 -2.17 9.63 -4.50
C ALA A 113 -2.80 8.38 -3.90
N LYS A 114 -3.03 7.39 -4.72
CA LYS A 114 -3.54 6.07 -4.36
C LYS A 114 -2.60 4.99 -4.90
N ILE A 115 -2.21 4.06 -4.06
CA ILE A 115 -1.62 2.78 -4.49
C ILE A 115 -2.61 1.66 -4.27
N SER A 116 -2.76 0.78 -5.25
CA SER A 116 -3.59 -0.43 -5.16
C SER A 116 -2.73 -1.62 -5.53
N CYS A 117 -2.62 -2.58 -4.62
CA CYS A 117 -1.78 -3.76 -4.81
C CYS A 117 -2.62 -5.03 -4.72
N LEU A 118 -2.37 -5.96 -5.64
CA LEU A 118 -3.04 -7.26 -5.67
C LEU A 118 -2.20 -8.29 -4.91
N TYR A 119 -2.80 -8.87 -3.86
CA TYR A 119 -2.22 -9.95 -3.06
C TYR A 119 -3.13 -11.19 -3.17
N GLY A 120 -2.83 -12.06 -4.12
CA GLY A 120 -3.72 -13.20 -4.42
C GLY A 120 -5.12 -12.72 -4.81
N PRO A 121 -6.19 -13.11 -4.08
CA PRO A 121 -7.55 -12.66 -4.38
C PRO A 121 -7.91 -11.29 -3.76
N VAL A 122 -7.02 -10.70 -2.95
CA VAL A 122 -7.30 -9.46 -2.19
C VAL A 122 -6.63 -8.27 -2.85
N ASN A 123 -7.43 -7.22 -3.10
CA ASN A 123 -6.92 -5.92 -3.56
C ASN A 123 -6.90 -4.96 -2.37
N LEU A 124 -5.71 -4.50 -2.00
CA LEU A 124 -5.49 -3.53 -0.93
C LEU A 124 -5.19 -2.16 -1.54
N SER A 125 -5.74 -1.11 -0.95
CA SER A 125 -5.47 0.26 -1.38
C SER A 125 -5.09 1.15 -0.20
N LYS A 126 -4.14 2.06 -0.45
CA LYS A 126 -3.74 3.13 0.47
C LYS A 126 -3.68 4.46 -0.25
N TYR A 127 -3.85 5.51 0.51
CA TYR A 127 -3.93 6.88 0.02
C TYR A 127 -2.97 7.78 0.78
N HIS A 128 -2.50 8.83 0.11
CA HIS A 128 -1.75 9.93 0.72
C HIS A 128 -2.16 11.23 0.06
N THR A 129 -2.51 12.22 0.87
CA THR A 129 -2.99 13.52 0.42
C THR A 129 -2.05 14.63 0.89
N VAL A 130 -1.80 15.61 0.02
CA VAL A 130 -1.13 16.87 0.34
C VAL A 130 -1.97 18.03 -0.16
N ASN A 131 -2.09 19.09 0.64
CA ASN A 131 -2.74 20.33 0.25
C ASN A 131 -1.67 21.34 -0.13
N ILE A 132 -1.82 21.96 -1.30
CA ILE A 132 -0.92 23.00 -1.82
C ILE A 132 -1.71 24.28 -2.08
N ILE A 133 -0.97 25.39 -2.24
CA ILE A 133 -1.56 26.70 -2.55
C ILE A 133 -1.18 27.11 -3.97
N GLY A 134 -2.16 27.16 -4.87
CA GLY A 134 -1.99 27.73 -6.21
C GLY A 134 -1.84 29.23 -6.15
N VAL A 135 -0.78 29.79 -6.73
CA VAL A 135 -0.52 31.23 -6.77
C VAL A 135 -0.37 31.74 -8.19
N ASN A 136 -0.99 32.85 -8.49
CA ASN A 136 -0.80 33.58 -9.76
C ASN A 136 0.54 34.32 -9.74
N LYS A 137 1.40 34.06 -10.72
CA LYS A 137 2.70 34.75 -10.82
C LYS A 137 2.60 36.24 -11.24
N GLU A 138 1.41 36.71 -11.61
CA GLU A 138 1.22 38.09 -12.13
C GLU A 138 1.08 39.15 -11.00
N GLN A 139 1.16 38.77 -9.73
CA GLN A 139 1.03 39.69 -8.59
C GLN A 139 2.37 39.96 -7.87
N GLN A 140 3.50 39.78 -8.55
CA GLN A 140 4.80 40.25 -8.01
C GLN A 140 5.32 41.46 -8.75
#